data_85928c7a78e3d675666ce7eaf8e8877b
#
_entry.id   85928c7a78e3d675666ce7eaf8e8877b
#
_cell.length_a   1.000
_cell.length_b   1.000
_cell.length_c   1.000
_cell.angle_alpha   90.00
_cell.angle_beta   90.00
_cell.angle_gamma   90.00
#
_symmetry.space_group_name_H-M   'P 1'
#
loop_
_entity.id
_entity.type
_entity.pdbx_description
1 polymer ?
#
loop_
_entity_poly.entity_id
_entity_poly.type
_entity_poly.pdbx_seq_one_letter_code
_entity_poly.pdbx_strand_id
1 'polypeptide(L)'
;IPDVETAIIGAVRDMSRNLDYVFTTGGIGPTHDDITAASIARAFGVNLVRDPEAERLVRSNYAAPEEVTPARLKMADVPKGATLLRNPISKAPGFQLKNVYVLPGIPRIMQAIFEGFCHELFGGEPIKTREITAFLPEGILSGKFEEIQSRFPGADLGSYPFVRDGHFGTVLVLRHTNQEIVDALAKEVRLMIRSLGSAPFED
;
A
#
# COMPACT_ATOMS: atom_id res chain seq x y z
N ILE A 1 -10.71 2.98 8.54
CA ILE A 1 -11.92 3.74 8.87
C ILE A 1 -13.10 2.80 8.91
N PRO A 2 -14.15 3.08 9.73
CA PRO A 2 -15.33 2.22 9.78
C PRO A 2 -16.15 2.29 8.47
N ASP A 3 -16.90 1.22 8.19
CA ASP A 3 -17.84 1.15 7.06
C ASP A 3 -19.10 1.98 7.36
N VAL A 4 -18.88 3.29 7.51
CA VAL A 4 -19.91 4.29 7.74
C VAL A 4 -19.77 5.34 6.65
N GLU A 5 -20.84 5.57 5.90
CA GLU A 5 -20.84 6.45 4.72
C GLU A 5 -20.24 7.84 5.01
N THR A 6 -20.67 8.49 6.08
CA THR A 6 -20.19 9.83 6.45
C THR A 6 -18.70 9.84 6.78
N ALA A 7 -18.17 8.77 7.38
CA ALA A 7 -16.74 8.62 7.69
C ALA A 7 -15.92 8.45 6.40
N ILE A 8 -16.41 7.63 5.47
CA ILE A 8 -15.75 7.42 4.16
C ILE A 8 -15.76 8.73 3.36
N ILE A 9 -16.91 9.41 3.25
CA ILE A 9 -17.05 10.68 2.53
C ILE A 9 -16.10 11.74 3.12
N GLY A 10 -16.06 11.88 4.44
CA GLY A 10 -15.18 12.85 5.12
C GLY A 10 -13.72 12.59 4.83
N ALA A 11 -13.26 11.35 5.06
CA ALA A 11 -11.86 10.96 4.83
C ALA A 11 -11.44 11.14 3.36
N VAL A 12 -12.27 10.70 2.42
CA VAL A 12 -11.97 10.82 0.99
C VAL A 12 -11.87 12.27 0.55
N ARG A 13 -12.81 13.13 0.99
CA ARG A 13 -12.77 14.56 0.65
C ARG A 13 -11.54 15.26 1.21
N ASP A 14 -11.18 14.96 2.44
CA ASP A 14 -10.02 15.55 3.09
C ASP A 14 -8.71 15.10 2.41
N MET A 15 -8.53 13.79 2.27
CA MET A 15 -7.32 13.23 1.65
C MET A 15 -7.20 13.64 0.18
N SER A 16 -8.30 13.62 -0.59
CA SER A 16 -8.26 13.99 -2.01
C SER A 16 -7.89 15.46 -2.27
N ARG A 17 -8.10 16.35 -1.29
CA ARG A 17 -7.72 17.77 -1.39
C ARG A 17 -6.25 18.02 -1.03
N ASN A 18 -5.71 17.19 -0.15
CA ASN A 18 -4.42 17.45 0.49
C ASN A 18 -3.29 16.55 -0.01
N LEU A 19 -3.60 15.47 -0.74
CA LEU A 19 -2.64 14.47 -1.21
C LEU A 19 -2.71 14.30 -2.72
N ASP A 20 -1.60 13.96 -3.35
CA ASP A 20 -1.51 13.72 -4.80
C ASP A 20 -2.27 12.46 -5.20
N TYR A 21 -2.18 11.40 -4.40
CA TYR A 21 -2.83 10.12 -4.63
C TYR A 21 -3.50 9.60 -3.35
N VAL A 22 -4.72 9.09 -3.49
CA VAL A 22 -5.47 8.45 -2.40
C VAL A 22 -5.84 7.03 -2.83
N PHE A 23 -5.50 6.05 -2.03
CA PHE A 23 -5.88 4.66 -2.25
C PHE A 23 -6.86 4.21 -1.19
N THR A 24 -7.93 3.55 -1.63
CA THR A 24 -8.85 2.85 -0.74
C THR A 24 -8.84 1.36 -1.09
N THR A 25 -8.98 0.50 -0.09
CA THR A 25 -9.07 -0.95 -0.27
C THR A 25 -10.30 -1.50 0.43
N GLY A 26 -11.07 -2.33 -0.27
CA GLY A 26 -12.31 -2.94 0.23
C GLY A 26 -13.58 -2.15 -0.06
N GLY A 27 -14.72 -2.74 0.28
CA GLY A 27 -16.03 -2.13 0.18
C GLY A 27 -16.57 -1.93 -1.25
N ILE A 28 -16.05 -2.68 -2.25
CA ILE A 28 -16.51 -2.67 -3.65
C ILE A 28 -16.95 -4.07 -4.14
N GLY A 29 -17.22 -4.96 -3.22
CA GLY A 29 -17.71 -6.30 -3.49
C GLY A 29 -19.22 -6.37 -3.71
N PRO A 30 -19.78 -7.59 -3.72
CA PRO A 30 -21.19 -7.85 -4.02
C PRO A 30 -22.11 -7.77 -2.81
N THR A 31 -21.60 -7.56 -1.59
CA THR A 31 -22.37 -7.67 -0.37
C THR A 31 -23.04 -6.33 0.03
N HIS A 32 -23.93 -6.36 1.00
CA HIS A 32 -24.70 -5.18 1.39
C HIS A 32 -23.87 -4.13 2.12
N ASP A 33 -22.81 -4.54 2.76
CA ASP A 33 -21.83 -3.73 3.48
C ASP A 33 -20.75 -3.10 2.57
N ASP A 34 -20.70 -3.52 1.31
CA ASP A 34 -19.82 -2.89 0.29
C ASP A 34 -20.39 -1.53 -0.13
N ILE A 35 -20.08 -0.48 0.62
CA ILE A 35 -20.62 0.88 0.43
C ILE A 35 -19.62 1.87 -0.14
N THR A 36 -18.36 1.45 -0.38
CA THR A 36 -17.28 2.36 -0.80
C THR A 36 -17.59 3.07 -2.11
N ALA A 37 -18.03 2.35 -3.15
CA ALA A 37 -18.32 2.96 -4.46
C ALA A 37 -19.40 4.06 -4.37
N ALA A 38 -20.48 3.80 -3.62
CA ALA A 38 -21.54 4.77 -3.41
C ALA A 38 -21.07 5.98 -2.59
N SER A 39 -20.25 5.74 -1.57
CA SER A 39 -19.67 6.79 -0.73
C SER A 39 -18.71 7.69 -1.53
N ILE A 40 -17.88 7.11 -2.40
CA ILE A 40 -17.01 7.87 -3.31
C ILE A 40 -17.85 8.73 -4.28
N ALA A 41 -18.89 8.17 -4.89
CA ALA A 41 -19.78 8.92 -5.77
C ALA A 41 -20.38 10.16 -5.04
N ARG A 42 -20.86 9.97 -3.82
CA ARG A 42 -21.39 11.06 -2.98
C ARG A 42 -20.30 12.06 -2.54
N ALA A 43 -19.11 11.57 -2.24
CA ALA A 43 -17.98 12.45 -1.87
C ALA A 43 -17.68 13.46 -2.97
N PHE A 44 -17.79 13.07 -4.23
CA PHE A 44 -17.54 13.91 -5.40
C PHE A 44 -18.80 14.52 -6.03
N GLY A 45 -19.98 14.24 -5.50
CA GLY A 45 -21.23 14.80 -6.00
C GLY A 45 -21.63 14.28 -7.37
N VAL A 46 -21.28 13.04 -7.69
CA VAL A 46 -21.63 12.37 -8.96
C VAL A 46 -22.57 11.19 -8.71
N ASN A 47 -23.30 10.76 -9.74
CA ASN A 47 -24.15 9.59 -9.64
C ASN A 47 -23.33 8.29 -9.64
N LEU A 48 -23.77 7.30 -8.90
CA LEU A 48 -23.35 5.92 -9.07
C LEU A 48 -24.12 5.33 -10.26
N VAL A 49 -23.43 4.75 -11.22
CA VAL A 49 -24.04 4.22 -12.45
C VAL A 49 -23.49 2.82 -12.75
N ARG A 50 -24.32 1.98 -13.36
CA ARG A 50 -23.87 0.73 -13.94
C ARG A 50 -23.05 1.05 -15.19
N ASP A 51 -21.73 0.77 -15.14
CA ASP A 51 -20.83 0.95 -16.26
C ASP A 51 -20.93 -0.27 -17.20
N PRO A 52 -21.21 -0.06 -18.51
CA PRO A 52 -21.40 -1.18 -19.45
C PRO A 52 -20.16 -2.06 -19.62
N GLU A 53 -18.96 -1.48 -19.58
CA GLU A 53 -17.73 -2.24 -19.72
C GLU A 53 -17.42 -3.02 -18.42
N ALA A 54 -17.62 -2.41 -17.24
CA ALA A 54 -17.51 -3.10 -15.98
C ALA A 54 -18.50 -4.27 -15.88
N GLU A 55 -19.75 -4.07 -16.34
CA GLU A 55 -20.75 -5.14 -16.40
C GLU A 55 -20.30 -6.27 -17.34
N ARG A 56 -19.80 -5.95 -18.51
CA ARG A 56 -19.25 -6.94 -19.45
C ARG A 56 -18.12 -7.75 -18.83
N LEU A 57 -17.21 -7.08 -18.14
CA LEU A 57 -16.09 -7.70 -17.44
C LEU A 57 -16.57 -8.62 -16.30
N VAL A 58 -17.48 -8.15 -15.45
CA VAL A 58 -18.05 -8.98 -14.37
C VAL A 58 -18.74 -10.22 -14.96
N ARG A 59 -19.56 -10.07 -15.99
CA ARG A 59 -20.23 -11.20 -16.66
C ARG A 59 -19.25 -12.22 -17.23
N SER A 60 -18.14 -11.74 -17.79
CA SER A 60 -17.12 -12.63 -18.40
C SER A 60 -16.37 -13.52 -17.41
N ASN A 61 -16.53 -13.27 -16.10
CA ASN A 61 -15.91 -14.09 -15.05
C ASN A 61 -16.71 -15.37 -14.73
N TYR A 62 -17.93 -15.50 -15.26
CA TYR A 62 -18.83 -16.60 -14.94
C TYR A 62 -19.10 -17.46 -16.18
N ALA A 63 -19.16 -18.78 -15.99
CA ALA A 63 -19.36 -19.73 -17.07
C ALA A 63 -20.79 -19.74 -17.59
N ALA A 64 -21.77 -19.52 -16.69
CA ALA A 64 -23.19 -19.56 -17.02
C ALA A 64 -23.88 -18.22 -16.69
N PRO A 65 -24.79 -17.72 -17.55
CA PRO A 65 -25.49 -16.46 -17.32
C PRO A 65 -26.28 -16.39 -16.01
N GLU A 66 -26.82 -17.51 -15.53
CA GLU A 66 -27.58 -17.65 -14.28
C GLU A 66 -26.71 -17.45 -13.02
N GLU A 67 -25.41 -17.60 -13.14
CA GLU A 67 -24.48 -17.28 -12.06
C GLU A 67 -24.32 -15.78 -11.84
N VAL A 68 -24.71 -14.96 -12.81
CA VAL A 68 -24.61 -13.49 -12.74
C VAL A 68 -25.82 -12.92 -11.99
N THR A 69 -25.76 -12.94 -10.69
CA THR A 69 -26.81 -12.40 -9.83
C THR A 69 -26.80 -10.86 -9.79
N PRO A 70 -27.91 -10.21 -9.39
CA PRO A 70 -27.94 -8.76 -9.16
C PRO A 70 -26.87 -8.28 -8.17
N ALA A 71 -26.59 -9.09 -7.13
CA ALA A 71 -25.53 -8.80 -6.17
C ALA A 71 -24.14 -8.76 -6.85
N ARG A 72 -23.83 -9.73 -7.71
CA ARG A 72 -22.57 -9.74 -8.46
C ARG A 72 -22.45 -8.56 -9.43
N LEU A 73 -23.56 -8.17 -10.06
CA LEU A 73 -23.60 -7.01 -10.93
C LEU A 73 -23.35 -5.69 -10.20
N LYS A 74 -23.61 -5.60 -8.90
CA LYS A 74 -23.27 -4.43 -8.09
C LYS A 74 -21.78 -4.03 -8.22
N MET A 75 -20.88 -5.00 -8.44
CA MET A 75 -19.45 -4.74 -8.68
C MET A 75 -19.16 -3.96 -9.97
N ALA A 76 -20.17 -3.77 -10.80
CA ALA A 76 -20.09 -2.94 -12.01
C ALA A 76 -20.69 -1.54 -11.82
N ASP A 77 -21.17 -1.22 -10.59
CA ASP A 77 -21.68 0.10 -10.27
C ASP A 77 -20.50 0.97 -9.81
N VAL A 78 -20.17 1.98 -10.63
CA VAL A 78 -19.06 2.90 -10.39
C VAL A 78 -19.53 4.35 -10.44
N PRO A 79 -18.82 5.29 -9.82
CA PRO A 79 -19.13 6.71 -9.95
C PRO A 79 -19.05 7.16 -11.41
N LYS A 80 -20.02 7.97 -11.85
CA LYS A 80 -20.04 8.50 -13.21
C LYS A 80 -18.76 9.30 -13.52
N GLY A 81 -18.08 8.94 -14.61
CA GLY A 81 -16.81 9.54 -15.02
C GLY A 81 -15.57 8.90 -14.40
N ALA A 82 -15.73 7.80 -13.66
CA ALA A 82 -14.59 7.02 -13.21
C ALA A 82 -13.90 6.27 -14.36
N THR A 83 -12.61 6.09 -14.24
CA THR A 83 -11.80 5.22 -15.11
C THR A 83 -11.71 3.83 -14.47
N LEU A 84 -11.96 2.79 -15.23
CA LEU A 84 -11.86 1.41 -14.74
C LEU A 84 -10.40 0.98 -14.56
N LEU A 85 -10.08 0.37 -13.44
CA LEU A 85 -8.79 -0.27 -13.17
C LEU A 85 -8.92 -1.77 -13.43
N ARG A 86 -8.16 -2.26 -14.40
CA ARG A 86 -8.28 -3.63 -14.89
C ARG A 86 -7.91 -4.65 -13.83
N ASN A 87 -8.78 -5.63 -13.61
CA ASN A 87 -8.54 -6.78 -12.75
C ASN A 87 -8.24 -8.04 -13.59
N PRO A 88 -6.99 -8.50 -13.65
CA PRO A 88 -6.64 -9.66 -14.46
C PRO A 88 -7.12 -11.00 -13.84
N ILE A 89 -7.44 -11.03 -12.54
CA ILE A 89 -7.77 -12.25 -11.80
C ILE A 89 -9.27 -12.56 -11.86
N SER A 90 -10.11 -11.70 -11.25
CA SER A 90 -11.56 -11.95 -11.12
C SER A 90 -12.41 -11.08 -12.03
N LYS A 91 -11.80 -10.34 -12.96
CA LYS A 91 -12.43 -9.46 -13.94
C LYS A 91 -13.23 -8.27 -13.37
N ALA A 92 -13.83 -8.37 -12.17
CA ALA A 92 -14.50 -7.26 -11.54
C ALA A 92 -13.49 -6.12 -11.29
N PRO A 93 -13.62 -4.94 -11.95
CA PRO A 93 -12.59 -3.91 -11.93
C PRO A 93 -12.60 -3.14 -10.59
N GLY A 94 -11.44 -2.55 -10.25
CA GLY A 94 -11.41 -1.35 -9.42
C GLY A 94 -11.75 -0.12 -10.28
N PHE A 95 -11.68 1.06 -9.69
CA PHE A 95 -11.88 2.29 -10.44
C PHE A 95 -11.07 3.46 -9.87
N GLN A 96 -10.82 4.45 -10.71
CA GLN A 96 -10.22 5.72 -10.34
C GLN A 96 -11.22 6.86 -10.57
N LEU A 97 -11.38 7.74 -9.62
CA LEU A 97 -12.09 9.01 -9.78
C LEU A 97 -11.22 10.15 -9.29
N LYS A 98 -10.81 11.05 -10.18
CA LYS A 98 -9.79 12.07 -9.92
C LYS A 98 -8.49 11.42 -9.42
N ASN A 99 -7.99 11.81 -8.23
CA ASN A 99 -6.80 11.25 -7.61
C ASN A 99 -7.10 10.12 -6.61
N VAL A 100 -8.33 9.59 -6.58
CA VAL A 100 -8.75 8.51 -5.69
C VAL A 100 -8.83 7.20 -6.46
N TYR A 101 -8.03 6.23 -6.08
CA TYR A 101 -7.95 4.88 -6.62
C TYR A 101 -8.63 3.92 -5.67
N VAL A 102 -9.63 3.21 -6.15
CA VAL A 102 -10.49 2.33 -5.34
C VAL A 102 -10.26 0.89 -5.74
N LEU A 103 -9.73 0.12 -4.80
CA LEU A 103 -9.25 -1.25 -5.00
C LEU A 103 -10.04 -2.23 -4.13
N PRO A 104 -10.17 -3.50 -4.53
CA PRO A 104 -10.80 -4.53 -3.70
C PRO A 104 -9.97 -4.86 -2.45
N GLY A 105 -10.63 -5.41 -1.42
CA GLY A 105 -9.98 -5.77 -0.16
C GLY A 105 -9.19 -7.08 -0.19
N ILE A 106 -9.32 -7.91 -1.25
CA ILE A 106 -8.59 -9.18 -1.36
C ILE A 106 -7.14 -8.87 -1.77
N PRO A 107 -6.11 -9.16 -0.93
CA PRO A 107 -4.74 -8.70 -1.15
C PRO A 107 -4.17 -9.06 -2.52
N ARG A 108 -4.33 -10.32 -2.94
CA ARG A 108 -3.84 -10.79 -4.24
C ARG A 108 -4.46 -10.05 -5.42
N ILE A 109 -5.76 -9.72 -5.33
CA ILE A 109 -6.47 -9.01 -6.40
C ILE A 109 -6.05 -7.54 -6.40
N MET A 110 -6.01 -6.92 -5.22
CA MET A 110 -5.57 -5.53 -5.04
C MET A 110 -4.17 -5.32 -5.62
N GLN A 111 -3.21 -6.20 -5.29
CA GLN A 111 -1.85 -6.14 -5.80
C GLN A 111 -1.81 -6.26 -7.33
N ALA A 112 -2.53 -7.23 -7.91
CA ALA A 112 -2.57 -7.42 -9.36
C ALA A 112 -3.18 -6.23 -10.12
N ILE A 113 -4.18 -5.55 -9.53
CA ILE A 113 -4.72 -4.31 -10.11
C ILE A 113 -3.71 -3.18 -9.99
N PHE A 114 -3.10 -3.01 -8.80
CA PHE A 114 -2.10 -1.96 -8.55
C PHE A 114 -0.89 -2.07 -9.48
N GLU A 115 -0.35 -3.26 -9.67
CA GLU A 115 0.75 -3.53 -10.60
C GLU A 115 0.41 -3.14 -12.04
N GLY A 116 -0.88 -3.20 -12.42
CA GLY A 116 -1.35 -2.85 -13.75
C GLY A 116 -1.26 -1.35 -14.08
N PHE A 117 -1.25 -0.47 -13.07
CA PHE A 117 -1.24 0.99 -13.29
C PHE A 117 -0.17 1.75 -12.48
N CYS A 118 0.55 1.11 -11.55
CA CYS A 118 1.51 1.80 -10.69
C CYS A 118 2.60 2.56 -11.47
N HIS A 119 2.91 2.13 -12.68
CA HIS A 119 3.85 2.80 -13.57
C HIS A 119 3.35 4.14 -14.13
N GLU A 120 2.05 4.42 -14.01
CA GLU A 120 1.42 5.70 -14.38
C GLU A 120 1.46 6.72 -13.23
N LEU A 121 1.88 6.29 -12.04
CA LEU A 121 2.01 7.17 -10.88
C LEU A 121 3.35 7.93 -10.94
N PHE A 122 3.27 9.24 -10.85
CA PHE A 122 4.44 10.12 -10.90
C PHE A 122 4.61 10.83 -9.56
N GLY A 123 5.85 11.04 -9.18
CA GLY A 123 6.20 11.82 -8.00
C GLY A 123 6.94 11.00 -6.95
N GLY A 124 7.61 11.73 -6.05
CA GLY A 124 8.49 11.16 -5.05
C GLY A 124 9.82 10.67 -5.63
N GLU A 125 10.84 10.67 -4.81
CA GLU A 125 12.10 10.02 -5.12
C GLU A 125 12.07 8.60 -4.56
N PRO A 126 12.49 7.58 -5.33
CA PRO A 126 12.54 6.20 -4.84
C PRO A 126 13.39 6.09 -3.58
N ILE A 127 12.79 5.56 -2.52
CA ILE A 127 13.52 5.30 -1.27
C ILE A 127 14.49 4.13 -1.51
N LYS A 128 15.78 4.41 -1.31
CA LYS A 128 16.82 3.39 -1.29
C LYS A 128 16.87 2.76 0.09
N THR A 129 16.86 1.44 0.14
CA THR A 129 16.87 0.68 1.40
C THR A 129 18.08 -0.23 1.44
N ARG A 130 18.68 -0.34 2.62
CA ARG A 130 19.70 -1.34 2.91
C ARG A 130 19.43 -1.97 4.26
N GLU A 131 19.58 -3.28 4.32
CA GLU A 131 19.42 -4.06 5.54
C GLU A 131 20.77 -4.59 5.99
N ILE A 132 21.07 -4.44 7.29
CA ILE A 132 22.28 -4.97 7.90
C ILE A 132 21.87 -5.75 9.13
N THR A 133 22.22 -7.02 9.17
CA THR A 133 21.87 -7.93 10.24
C THR A 133 23.05 -8.12 11.20
N ALA A 134 22.78 -8.20 12.48
CA ALA A 134 23.75 -8.55 13.52
C ALA A 134 23.14 -9.47 14.55
N PHE A 135 23.89 -10.44 15.07
CA PHE A 135 23.52 -11.23 16.23
C PHE A 135 23.83 -10.45 17.52
N LEU A 136 23.05 -9.39 17.73
CA LEU A 136 23.06 -8.55 18.92
C LEU A 136 21.62 -8.23 19.34
N PRO A 137 21.29 -8.29 20.62
CA PRO A 137 20.02 -7.81 21.12
C PRO A 137 19.82 -6.31 20.82
N GLU A 138 18.61 -5.91 20.46
CA GLU A 138 18.27 -4.53 20.12
C GLU A 138 18.66 -3.52 21.23
N GLY A 139 18.49 -3.87 22.49
CA GLY A 139 18.84 -3.01 23.62
C GLY A 139 20.33 -2.65 23.71
N ILE A 140 21.22 -3.48 23.10
CA ILE A 140 22.66 -3.18 23.05
C ILE A 140 22.97 -2.17 21.92
N LEU A 141 22.17 -2.19 20.86
CA LEU A 141 22.35 -1.37 19.67
C LEU A 141 21.73 0.02 19.81
N SER A 142 20.61 0.15 20.53
CA SER A 142 19.70 1.28 20.48
C SER A 142 20.37 2.64 20.69
N GLY A 143 21.16 2.83 21.73
CA GLY A 143 21.80 4.12 22.02
C GLY A 143 22.74 4.60 20.90
N LYS A 144 23.62 3.70 20.43
CA LYS A 144 24.55 4.04 19.34
C LYS A 144 23.83 4.19 18.00
N PHE A 145 22.74 3.47 17.78
CA PHE A 145 21.95 3.57 16.58
C PHE A 145 21.19 4.90 16.52
N GLU A 146 20.69 5.39 17.65
CA GLU A 146 20.10 6.72 17.80
C GLU A 146 21.13 7.83 17.55
N GLU A 147 22.38 7.68 18.02
CA GLU A 147 23.47 8.61 17.72
C GLU A 147 23.75 8.69 16.20
N ILE A 148 23.70 7.56 15.50
CA ILE A 148 23.83 7.55 14.02
C ILE A 148 22.65 8.28 13.40
N GLN A 149 21.40 7.99 13.80
CA GLN A 149 20.20 8.67 13.30
C GLN A 149 20.33 10.19 13.43
N SER A 150 20.81 10.69 14.57
CA SER A 150 20.93 12.14 14.81
C SER A 150 21.92 12.85 13.87
N ARG A 151 22.92 12.13 13.35
CA ARG A 151 23.93 12.67 12.42
C ARG A 151 23.47 12.66 10.95
N PHE A 152 22.40 11.94 10.65
CA PHE A 152 21.86 11.83 9.29
C PHE A 152 20.40 12.31 9.26
N PRO A 153 20.16 13.63 9.33
CA PRO A 153 18.81 14.18 9.27
C PRO A 153 18.17 13.82 7.92
N GLY A 154 16.90 13.40 7.96
CA GLY A 154 16.16 12.96 6.77
C GLY A 154 16.30 11.48 6.41
N ALA A 155 17.22 10.76 7.04
CA ALA A 155 17.26 9.30 6.94
C ALA A 155 16.24 8.65 7.90
N ASP A 156 15.65 7.54 7.48
CA ASP A 156 14.79 6.70 8.31
C ASP A 156 15.52 5.41 8.66
N LEU A 157 15.73 5.20 9.95
CA LEU A 157 16.42 4.04 10.49
C LEU A 157 15.45 3.22 11.35
N GLY A 158 15.32 1.93 11.03
CA GLY A 158 14.51 0.97 11.77
C GLY A 158 15.33 -0.17 12.35
N SER A 159 14.92 -0.69 13.51
CA SER A 159 15.49 -1.90 14.11
C SER A 159 14.41 -2.95 14.32
N TYR A 160 14.69 -4.19 13.92
CA TYR A 160 13.75 -5.30 13.95
C TYR A 160 14.40 -6.50 14.62
N PRO A 161 14.06 -6.77 15.90
CA PRO A 161 14.63 -7.91 16.63
C PRO A 161 14.08 -9.23 16.09
N PHE A 162 14.93 -10.24 16.10
CA PHE A 162 14.55 -11.62 15.76
C PHE A 162 15.25 -12.62 16.66
N VAL A 163 14.76 -13.86 16.62
CA VAL A 163 15.43 -15.02 17.24
C VAL A 163 15.59 -16.07 16.15
N ARG A 164 16.84 -16.52 15.93
CA ARG A 164 17.16 -17.58 14.96
C ARG A 164 18.06 -18.59 15.65
N ASP A 165 17.67 -19.86 15.70
CA ASP A 165 18.41 -20.97 16.33
C ASP A 165 18.79 -20.68 17.79
N GLY A 166 17.89 -20.02 18.53
CA GLY A 166 18.12 -19.66 19.93
C GLY A 166 19.01 -18.42 20.16
N HIS A 167 19.51 -17.81 19.11
CA HIS A 167 20.32 -16.58 19.17
C HIS A 167 19.45 -15.34 18.88
N PHE A 168 19.59 -14.33 19.75
CA PHE A 168 18.99 -13.02 19.50
C PHE A 168 19.79 -12.26 18.46
N GLY A 169 19.07 -11.63 17.54
CA GLY A 169 19.64 -10.76 16.53
C GLY A 169 18.74 -9.58 16.24
N THR A 170 19.27 -8.63 15.47
CA THR A 170 18.52 -7.44 15.03
C THR A 170 18.86 -7.16 13.55
N VAL A 171 17.83 -6.95 12.76
CA VAL A 171 17.95 -6.39 11.40
C VAL A 171 17.85 -4.88 11.50
N LEU A 172 18.86 -4.16 11.04
CA LEU A 172 18.91 -2.71 10.97
C LEU A 172 18.60 -2.28 9.54
N VAL A 173 17.52 -1.54 9.37
CA VAL A 173 17.02 -1.09 8.07
C VAL A 173 17.32 0.40 7.91
N LEU A 174 18.05 0.74 6.85
CA LEU A 174 18.51 2.09 6.55
C LEU A 174 17.81 2.57 5.29
N ARG A 175 17.14 3.73 5.35
CA ARG A 175 16.36 4.26 4.23
C ARG A 175 16.69 5.73 3.99
N HIS A 176 16.91 6.07 2.74
CA HIS A 176 17.00 7.46 2.26
C HIS A 176 16.80 7.51 0.74
N THR A 177 16.42 8.66 0.19
CA THR A 177 16.30 8.83 -1.28
C THR A 177 17.66 8.88 -1.97
N ASN A 178 18.69 9.42 -1.30
CA ASN A 178 20.06 9.51 -1.83
C ASN A 178 20.87 8.24 -1.48
N GLN A 179 21.41 7.56 -2.50
CA GLN A 179 22.22 6.36 -2.35
C GLN A 179 23.52 6.59 -1.58
N GLU A 180 24.17 7.76 -1.75
CA GLU A 180 25.43 8.07 -1.06
C GLU A 180 25.23 8.16 0.46
N ILE A 181 24.06 8.66 0.89
CA ILE A 181 23.69 8.72 2.30
C ILE A 181 23.44 7.32 2.86
N VAL A 182 22.76 6.45 2.09
CA VAL A 182 22.54 5.04 2.48
C VAL A 182 23.88 4.32 2.62
N ASP A 183 24.82 4.55 1.71
CA ASP A 183 26.15 3.93 1.77
C ASP A 183 26.98 4.44 2.94
N ALA A 184 26.90 5.74 3.26
CA ALA A 184 27.54 6.33 4.43
C ALA A 184 26.97 5.77 5.73
N LEU A 185 25.64 5.70 5.83
CA LEU A 185 24.92 5.07 6.94
C LEU A 185 25.35 3.62 7.14
N ALA A 186 25.37 2.85 6.07
CA ALA A 186 25.76 1.45 6.11
C ALA A 186 27.19 1.27 6.63
N LYS A 187 28.10 2.16 6.26
CA LYS A 187 29.49 2.16 6.77
C LYS A 187 29.52 2.40 8.28
N GLU A 188 28.80 3.42 8.74
CA GLU A 188 28.71 3.75 10.18
C GLU A 188 28.10 2.61 11.00
N VAL A 189 27.00 2.03 10.50
CA VAL A 189 26.32 0.91 11.17
C VAL A 189 27.22 -0.32 11.25
N ARG A 190 27.95 -0.66 10.19
CA ARG A 190 28.91 -1.76 10.22
C ARG A 190 30.05 -1.53 11.23
N LEU A 191 30.56 -0.30 11.33
CA LEU A 191 31.56 0.07 12.32
C LEU A 191 31.00 -0.04 13.76
N MET A 192 29.78 0.42 13.97
CA MET A 192 29.07 0.30 15.24
C MET A 192 28.92 -1.17 15.64
N ILE A 193 28.42 -2.05 14.78
CA ILE A 193 28.24 -3.49 15.07
C ILE A 193 29.59 -4.12 15.45
N ARG A 194 30.66 -3.84 14.69
CA ARG A 194 32.00 -4.34 15.01
C ARG A 194 32.52 -3.83 16.36
N SER A 195 32.27 -2.55 16.70
CA SER A 195 32.65 -1.97 17.97
C SER A 195 31.94 -2.62 19.18
N LEU A 196 30.81 -3.28 18.93
CA LEU A 196 30.03 -4.02 19.89
C LEU A 196 30.38 -5.53 19.94
N GLY A 197 31.44 -5.93 19.23
CA GLY A 197 31.96 -7.29 19.24
C GLY A 197 31.22 -8.30 18.34
N SER A 198 30.40 -7.84 17.39
CA SER A 198 29.70 -8.70 16.45
C SER A 198 30.13 -8.45 15.01
N ALA A 199 29.84 -9.39 14.11
CA ALA A 199 30.06 -9.26 12.68
C ALA A 199 28.74 -8.85 12.00
N PRO A 200 28.72 -7.76 11.19
CA PRO A 200 27.57 -7.43 10.37
C PRO A 200 27.52 -8.37 9.17
N PHE A 201 26.29 -8.76 8.75
CA PHE A 201 26.06 -9.47 7.50
C PHE A 201 24.83 -8.89 6.76
N GLU A 202 24.81 -9.07 5.46
CA GLU A 202 23.72 -8.65 4.55
C GLU A 202 23.27 -9.90 3.80
N ASP A 203 21.97 -10.14 3.71
CA ASP A 203 21.39 -11.26 2.95
C ASP A 203 21.29 -10.90 1.46
#